data_8cbf08dc2b029b38cedfac011d68c34b
#
_entry.id   8cbf08dc2b029b38cedfac011d68c34b
#
_cell.length_a   1.000
_cell.length_b   1.000
_cell.length_c   1.000
_cell.angle_alpha   90.00
_cell.angle_beta   90.00
_cell.angle_gamma   90.00
#
_symmetry.space_group_name_H-M   'P 1'
#
loop_
_entity.id
_entity.type
_entity.pdbx_description
1 polymer ?
#
loop_
_entity_poly.entity_id
_entity_poly.type
_entity_poly.pdbx_seq_one_letter_code
_entity_poly.pdbx_strand_id
1 'polypeptide(L)'
;MLARAWVLLVLLLLWTVARAQETSMVPVIVDGQTLRLEMRIYKPTSAEPVPTLVFNHGSTGRGRDPSLFTRPIDFPALAQFFVQRGWAVVMPARRGRAGSEGVYDEGFAMDRALGYTCDPARPLPGADRALRDIEAAMDAILAMPFVDRDRVIIGGQSRGGILSVAYAGQRPEQLKGVINFVGGWLGIGCPTASTINQALFQRGARYLGDTIWLYGAGDPFYPLSHSQENFAAFQAAGGKGAFHAFPPPESNGHRLVAYPDVWASLLEGYLKRQGLPTGER
;
A
#
# COMPACT_ATOMS: atom_id res chain seq x y z
N MET A 1 27.87 44.13 -47.97
CA MET A 1 27.21 44.18 -46.62
C MET A 1 26.66 42.79 -46.32
N LEU A 2 27.38 42.00 -45.51
CA LEU A 2 27.01 40.64 -45.15
C LEU A 2 26.48 40.66 -43.73
N ALA A 3 25.17 40.44 -43.55
CA ALA A 3 24.53 40.33 -42.25
C ALA A 3 24.79 38.92 -41.66
N ARG A 4 25.49 38.83 -40.52
CA ARG A 4 25.67 37.61 -39.74
C ARG A 4 24.45 37.40 -38.86
N ALA A 5 23.65 36.38 -39.18
CA ALA A 5 22.58 35.91 -38.29
C ALA A 5 23.20 35.03 -37.21
N TRP A 6 23.05 35.43 -35.94
CA TRP A 6 23.35 34.62 -34.76
C TRP A 6 22.16 33.75 -34.44
N VAL A 7 22.31 32.41 -34.61
CA VAL A 7 21.32 31.42 -34.13
C VAL A 7 21.64 31.11 -32.67
N LEU A 8 20.81 31.61 -31.79
CA LEU A 8 20.85 31.25 -30.36
C LEU A 8 20.24 29.84 -30.21
N LEU A 9 21.12 28.86 -29.99
CA LEU A 9 20.73 27.49 -29.64
C LEU A 9 20.34 27.49 -28.15
N VAL A 10 19.04 27.52 -27.82
CA VAL A 10 18.55 27.32 -26.44
C VAL A 10 18.59 25.82 -26.18
N LEU A 11 19.61 25.37 -25.47
CA LEU A 11 19.69 24.02 -24.88
C LEU A 11 18.69 23.92 -23.72
N LEU A 12 17.53 23.37 -23.98
CA LEU A 12 16.61 22.89 -22.98
C LEU A 12 17.25 21.67 -22.26
N LEU A 13 17.93 21.90 -21.17
CA LEU A 13 18.36 20.85 -20.22
C LEU A 13 17.10 20.24 -19.60
N LEU A 14 16.59 19.18 -20.23
CA LEU A 14 15.63 18.29 -19.60
C LEU A 14 16.34 17.60 -18.43
N TRP A 15 16.12 18.08 -17.24
CA TRP A 15 16.51 17.39 -16.00
C TRP A 15 15.70 16.12 -15.91
N THR A 16 16.25 15.02 -16.43
CA THR A 16 15.74 13.68 -16.10
C THR A 16 16.09 13.41 -14.65
N VAL A 17 15.11 13.52 -13.77
CA VAL A 17 15.25 13.05 -12.38
C VAL A 17 15.61 11.57 -12.47
N ALA A 18 16.87 11.25 -12.18
CA ALA A 18 17.34 9.87 -12.16
C ALA A 18 16.53 9.14 -11.08
N ARG A 19 15.73 8.16 -11.52
CA ARG A 19 14.92 7.34 -10.63
C ARG A 19 15.69 6.08 -10.31
N ALA A 20 16.12 5.93 -9.07
CA ALA A 20 16.67 4.67 -8.63
C ALA A 20 15.51 3.73 -8.25
N GLN A 21 15.38 2.64 -9.01
CA GLN A 21 14.57 1.48 -8.62
C GLN A 21 15.55 0.40 -8.18
N GLU A 22 15.37 -0.10 -6.97
CA GLU A 22 16.18 -1.20 -6.45
C GLU A 22 15.31 -2.26 -5.80
N THR A 23 15.79 -3.48 -5.78
CA THR A 23 15.21 -4.59 -5.02
C THR A 23 16.25 -5.03 -4.01
N SER A 24 15.90 -5.03 -2.73
CA SER A 24 16.81 -5.35 -1.64
C SER A 24 16.24 -6.46 -0.76
N MET A 25 17.09 -7.37 -0.33
CA MET A 25 16.75 -8.40 0.68
C MET A 25 17.13 -7.87 2.05
N VAL A 26 16.14 -7.46 2.83
CA VAL A 26 16.33 -6.77 4.12
C VAL A 26 16.10 -7.76 5.26
N PRO A 27 17.08 -7.93 6.18
CA PRO A 27 16.89 -8.77 7.35
C PRO A 27 15.87 -8.15 8.31
N VAL A 28 14.93 -8.95 8.79
CA VAL A 28 13.91 -8.58 9.76
C VAL A 28 13.78 -9.67 10.81
N ILE A 29 13.30 -9.33 12.01
CA ILE A 29 13.01 -10.30 13.06
C ILE A 29 11.50 -10.48 13.15
N VAL A 30 11.03 -11.67 12.84
CA VAL A 30 9.60 -12.03 12.90
C VAL A 30 9.43 -13.30 13.70
N ASP A 31 8.57 -13.28 14.70
CA ASP A 31 8.29 -14.43 15.58
C ASP A 31 9.59 -15.02 16.19
N GLY A 32 10.58 -14.15 16.52
CA GLY A 32 11.90 -14.56 17.06
C GLY A 32 12.86 -15.18 16.06
N GLN A 33 12.53 -15.19 14.77
CA GLN A 33 13.39 -15.69 13.70
C GLN A 33 13.87 -14.55 12.81
N THR A 34 15.12 -14.59 12.40
CA THR A 34 15.65 -13.69 11.37
C THR A 34 15.27 -14.24 10.00
N LEU A 35 14.53 -13.45 9.24
CA LEU A 35 14.15 -13.70 7.86
C LEU A 35 14.62 -12.53 6.99
N ARG A 36 14.82 -12.76 5.69
CA ARG A 36 15.04 -11.69 4.73
C ARG A 36 13.75 -11.46 3.93
N LEU A 37 13.23 -10.23 4.00
CA LEU A 37 12.11 -9.82 3.19
C LEU A 37 12.61 -9.04 1.97
N GLU A 38 12.07 -9.37 0.80
CA GLU A 38 12.28 -8.59 -0.39
C GLU A 38 11.53 -7.25 -0.27
N MET A 39 12.24 -6.17 -0.53
CA MET A 39 11.66 -4.82 -0.58
C MET A 39 11.99 -4.19 -1.92
N ARG A 40 10.97 -3.78 -2.66
CA ARG A 40 11.14 -2.95 -3.84
C ARG A 40 11.10 -1.49 -3.43
N ILE A 41 12.12 -0.74 -3.83
CA ILE A 41 12.33 0.64 -3.40
C ILE A 41 12.40 1.53 -4.63
N TYR A 42 11.58 2.58 -4.65
CA TYR A 42 11.64 3.68 -5.59
C TYR A 42 11.96 4.95 -4.79
N LYS A 43 12.97 5.69 -5.20
CA LYS A 43 13.34 6.92 -4.50
C LYS A 43 13.89 7.97 -5.46
N PRO A 44 13.70 9.27 -5.15
CA PRO A 44 14.38 10.33 -5.87
C PRO A 44 15.87 10.34 -5.49
N THR A 45 16.70 10.98 -6.31
CA THR A 45 18.05 11.34 -5.92
C THR A 45 17.97 12.47 -4.90
N SER A 46 18.40 12.20 -3.67
CA SER A 46 18.43 13.18 -2.57
C SER A 46 19.61 12.89 -1.65
N ALA A 47 20.26 13.93 -1.16
CA ALA A 47 21.28 13.84 -0.10
C ALA A 47 20.64 13.77 1.29
N GLU A 48 19.41 14.26 1.43
CA GLU A 48 18.65 14.31 2.68
C GLU A 48 17.58 13.22 2.73
N PRO A 49 17.18 12.78 3.94
CA PRO A 49 16.03 11.89 4.09
C PRO A 49 14.77 12.47 3.46
N VAL A 50 13.95 11.63 2.85
CA VAL A 50 12.76 12.03 2.11
C VAL A 50 11.49 11.44 2.73
N PRO A 51 10.33 12.10 2.55
CA PRO A 51 9.04 11.52 2.93
C PRO A 51 8.87 10.15 2.27
N THR A 52 8.31 9.20 3.00
CA THR A 52 8.26 7.81 2.53
C THR A 52 6.86 7.22 2.63
N LEU A 53 6.40 6.63 1.53
CA LEU A 53 5.23 5.76 1.50
C LEU A 53 5.69 4.30 1.64
N VAL A 54 5.17 3.59 2.65
CA VAL A 54 5.25 2.13 2.71
C VAL A 54 3.97 1.56 2.14
N PHE A 55 4.08 0.81 1.02
CA PHE A 55 2.91 0.34 0.29
C PHE A 55 2.79 -1.18 0.27
N ASN A 56 1.75 -1.69 0.93
CA ASN A 56 1.51 -3.11 1.16
C ASN A 56 0.72 -3.74 0.02
N HIS A 57 1.19 -4.92 -0.43
CA HIS A 57 0.59 -5.67 -1.53
C HIS A 57 -0.68 -6.43 -1.11
N GLY A 58 -1.50 -6.76 -2.10
CA GLY A 58 -2.68 -7.60 -1.97
C GLY A 58 -2.37 -9.11 -1.87
N SER A 59 -3.42 -9.92 -2.04
CA SER A 59 -3.35 -11.38 -2.08
C SER A 59 -2.96 -11.89 -3.48
N THR A 60 -2.91 -13.21 -3.63
CA THR A 60 -2.69 -13.93 -4.90
C THR A 60 -4.01 -14.53 -5.41
N GLY A 61 -5.00 -13.68 -5.63
CA GLY A 61 -6.33 -14.14 -6.05
C GLY A 61 -6.96 -15.06 -5.01
N ARG A 62 -7.16 -16.33 -5.35
CA ARG A 62 -7.73 -17.34 -4.43
C ARG A 62 -6.67 -18.12 -3.63
N GLY A 63 -5.38 -17.87 -3.83
CA GLY A 63 -4.30 -18.58 -3.16
C GLY A 63 -4.06 -20.02 -3.64
N ARG A 64 -4.66 -20.43 -4.77
CA ARG A 64 -4.57 -21.80 -5.30
C ARG A 64 -3.39 -22.02 -6.25
N ASP A 65 -2.82 -20.95 -6.79
CA ASP A 65 -1.74 -21.00 -7.75
C ASP A 65 -0.42 -20.55 -7.10
N PRO A 66 0.47 -21.48 -6.72
CA PRO A 66 1.75 -21.16 -6.11
C PRO A 66 2.67 -20.30 -7.00
N SER A 67 2.51 -20.34 -8.32
CA SER A 67 3.30 -19.54 -9.25
C SER A 67 3.08 -18.04 -9.05
N LEU A 68 1.93 -17.65 -8.48
CA LEU A 68 1.62 -16.26 -8.15
C LEU A 68 2.35 -15.78 -6.90
N PHE A 69 2.85 -16.69 -6.04
CA PHE A 69 3.51 -16.30 -4.79
C PHE A 69 4.86 -15.65 -5.07
N THR A 70 5.57 -16.12 -6.09
CA THR A 70 6.90 -15.62 -6.48
C THR A 70 6.88 -14.42 -7.41
N ARG A 71 5.69 -13.95 -7.83
CA ARG A 71 5.59 -12.75 -8.68
C ARG A 71 6.10 -11.52 -7.94
N PRO A 72 6.89 -10.67 -8.59
CA PRO A 72 7.36 -9.41 -8.02
C PRO A 72 6.20 -8.55 -7.53
N ILE A 73 6.40 -7.90 -6.40
CA ILE A 73 5.48 -6.88 -5.88
C ILE A 73 5.87 -5.56 -6.52
N ASP A 74 4.95 -5.01 -7.34
CA ASP A 74 5.23 -3.78 -8.06
C ASP A 74 3.96 -2.98 -8.36
N PHE A 75 4.02 -1.66 -8.10
CA PHE A 75 2.98 -0.69 -8.40
C PHE A 75 3.60 0.55 -9.06
N PRO A 76 4.11 0.42 -10.32
CA PRO A 76 4.95 1.46 -10.93
C PRO A 76 4.23 2.79 -11.11
N ALA A 77 2.93 2.80 -11.44
CA ALA A 77 2.17 4.02 -11.61
C ALA A 77 2.03 4.81 -10.29
N LEU A 78 1.76 4.09 -9.18
CA LEU A 78 1.75 4.67 -7.83
C LEU A 78 3.15 5.19 -7.45
N ALA A 79 4.18 4.36 -7.66
CA ALA A 79 5.56 4.75 -7.34
C ALA A 79 5.97 6.00 -8.11
N GLN A 80 5.64 6.08 -9.40
CA GLN A 80 5.92 7.25 -10.22
C GLN A 80 5.22 8.51 -9.70
N PHE A 81 3.95 8.41 -9.29
CA PHE A 81 3.21 9.53 -8.72
C PHE A 81 3.93 10.11 -7.50
N PHE A 82 4.39 9.27 -6.59
CA PHE A 82 5.07 9.69 -5.36
C PHE A 82 6.50 10.19 -5.61
N VAL A 83 7.29 9.47 -6.42
CA VAL A 83 8.69 9.84 -6.68
C VAL A 83 8.78 11.19 -7.41
N GLN A 84 7.86 11.50 -8.31
CA GLN A 84 7.79 12.82 -8.97
C GLN A 84 7.55 13.96 -7.99
N ARG A 85 7.01 13.66 -6.79
CA ARG A 85 6.73 14.60 -5.71
C ARG A 85 7.79 14.59 -4.60
N GLY A 86 8.93 13.93 -4.85
CA GLY A 86 10.05 13.90 -3.92
C GLY A 86 9.92 12.84 -2.81
N TRP A 87 9.04 11.86 -2.97
CA TRP A 87 8.84 10.78 -2.01
C TRP A 87 9.64 9.53 -2.37
N ALA A 88 10.06 8.79 -1.37
CA ALA A 88 10.39 7.38 -1.54
C ALA A 88 9.12 6.52 -1.42
N VAL A 89 9.12 5.39 -2.15
CA VAL A 89 8.09 4.34 -2.03
C VAL A 89 8.78 3.02 -1.76
N VAL A 90 8.46 2.38 -0.65
CA VAL A 90 8.96 1.06 -0.27
C VAL A 90 7.81 0.07 -0.28
N MET A 91 7.98 -1.01 -1.02
CA MET A 91 6.98 -2.07 -1.19
C MET A 91 7.53 -3.38 -0.60
N PRO A 92 7.30 -3.64 0.70
CA PRO A 92 7.76 -4.89 1.31
C PRO A 92 6.90 -6.05 0.86
N ALA A 93 7.54 -7.16 0.50
CA ALA A 93 6.89 -8.43 0.26
C ALA A 93 6.82 -9.23 1.58
N ARG A 94 5.62 -9.58 2.02
CA ARG A 94 5.44 -10.40 3.24
C ARG A 94 6.01 -11.81 3.05
N ARG A 95 6.26 -12.53 4.14
CA ARG A 95 6.84 -13.90 4.13
C ARG A 95 6.29 -14.78 3.02
N GLY A 96 7.17 -15.43 2.26
CA GLY A 96 6.84 -16.34 1.17
C GLY A 96 6.21 -15.68 -0.06
N ARG A 97 6.30 -14.34 -0.18
CA ARG A 97 5.89 -13.59 -1.37
C ARG A 97 7.10 -13.00 -2.08
N ALA A 98 7.04 -12.94 -3.42
CA ALA A 98 8.16 -12.56 -4.27
C ALA A 98 9.43 -13.35 -3.88
N GLY A 99 10.55 -12.68 -3.58
CA GLY A 99 11.79 -13.32 -3.09
C GLY A 99 11.88 -13.42 -1.56
N SER A 100 10.87 -13.04 -0.80
CA SER A 100 10.90 -13.09 0.66
C SER A 100 10.97 -14.51 1.20
N GLU A 101 11.82 -14.71 2.19
CA GLU A 101 11.95 -15.99 2.90
C GLU A 101 10.69 -16.33 3.72
N GLY A 102 10.60 -17.58 4.16
CA GLY A 102 9.49 -18.11 4.96
C GLY A 102 8.34 -18.65 4.12
N VAL A 103 7.26 -19.01 4.79
CA VAL A 103 6.08 -19.61 4.16
C VAL A 103 4.96 -18.57 4.05
N TYR A 104 4.40 -18.40 2.85
CA TYR A 104 3.22 -17.56 2.66
C TYR A 104 1.99 -18.25 3.26
N ASP A 105 1.43 -17.67 4.32
CA ASP A 105 0.20 -18.16 4.95
C ASP A 105 -0.62 -17.00 5.52
N GLU A 106 -1.67 -16.65 4.81
CA GLU A 106 -2.60 -15.57 5.14
C GLU A 106 -4.05 -16.10 5.19
N GLY A 107 -4.27 -17.15 6.00
CA GLY A 107 -5.61 -17.75 6.15
C GLY A 107 -5.93 -18.80 5.10
N PHE A 108 -4.99 -19.68 4.83
CA PHE A 108 -5.20 -20.85 3.98
C PHE A 108 -6.05 -21.93 4.67
N ALA A 109 -6.74 -22.73 3.87
CA ALA A 109 -7.35 -23.98 4.33
C ALA A 109 -6.29 -24.95 4.90
N MET A 110 -6.70 -25.96 5.65
CA MET A 110 -5.82 -27.04 6.14
C MET A 110 -5.09 -27.71 4.98
N ASP A 111 -5.82 -28.07 3.95
CA ASP A 111 -5.26 -28.42 2.66
C ASP A 111 -4.97 -27.13 1.88
N ARG A 112 -3.72 -26.76 1.78
CA ARG A 112 -3.28 -25.52 1.14
C ARG A 112 -3.60 -25.46 -0.36
N ALA A 113 -3.80 -26.59 -1.02
CA ALA A 113 -4.21 -26.63 -2.43
C ALA A 113 -5.60 -26.01 -2.65
N LEU A 114 -6.43 -25.96 -1.62
CA LEU A 114 -7.73 -25.30 -1.65
C LEU A 114 -7.62 -23.77 -1.58
N GLY A 115 -6.44 -23.21 -1.29
CA GLY A 115 -6.21 -21.78 -1.19
C GLY A 115 -6.75 -21.16 0.11
N TYR A 116 -7.14 -19.87 0.04
CA TYR A 116 -7.74 -19.18 1.18
C TYR A 116 -9.11 -19.77 1.52
N THR A 117 -9.43 -19.79 2.83
CA THR A 117 -10.68 -20.35 3.32
C THR A 117 -11.62 -19.30 3.90
N CYS A 118 -12.91 -19.60 3.85
CA CYS A 118 -13.96 -18.86 4.56
C CYS A 118 -14.22 -19.39 5.98
N ASP A 119 -13.49 -20.43 6.43
CA ASP A 119 -13.55 -20.93 7.81
C ASP A 119 -13.23 -19.78 8.78
N PRO A 120 -14.16 -19.39 9.67
CA PRO A 120 -13.98 -18.21 10.53
C PRO A 120 -12.76 -18.29 11.47
N ALA A 121 -12.23 -19.48 11.73
CA ALA A 121 -11.06 -19.68 12.60
C ALA A 121 -9.73 -19.33 11.93
N ARG A 122 -9.70 -19.11 10.62
CA ARG A 122 -8.45 -18.94 9.86
C ARG A 122 -8.12 -17.51 9.42
N PRO A 123 -9.08 -16.68 8.98
CA PRO A 123 -8.80 -15.38 8.40
C PRO A 123 -8.11 -14.39 9.35
N LEU A 124 -8.57 -14.27 10.60
CA LEU A 124 -7.96 -13.35 11.57
C LEU A 124 -6.55 -13.76 11.98
N PRO A 125 -6.26 -15.03 12.34
CA PRO A 125 -4.87 -15.47 12.56
C PRO A 125 -3.97 -15.26 11.34
N GLY A 126 -4.48 -15.44 10.12
CA GLY A 126 -3.75 -15.14 8.90
C GLY A 126 -3.43 -13.65 8.73
N ALA A 127 -4.37 -12.77 9.10
CA ALA A 127 -4.16 -11.32 9.12
C ALA A 127 -3.17 -10.91 10.21
N ASP A 128 -3.25 -11.51 11.41
CA ASP A 128 -2.32 -11.26 12.51
C ASP A 128 -0.88 -11.64 12.12
N ARG A 129 -0.72 -12.76 11.38
CA ARG A 129 0.56 -13.16 10.84
C ARG A 129 1.11 -12.10 9.84
N ALA A 130 0.26 -11.63 8.92
CA ALA A 130 0.63 -10.60 7.96
C ALA A 130 0.97 -9.26 8.63
N LEU A 131 0.27 -8.89 9.70
CA LEU A 131 0.56 -7.68 10.49
C LEU A 131 1.93 -7.75 11.16
N ARG A 132 2.35 -8.92 11.68
CA ARG A 132 3.71 -9.09 12.22
C ARG A 132 4.79 -8.93 11.15
N ASP A 133 4.54 -9.37 9.91
CA ASP A 133 5.46 -9.14 8.79
C ASP A 133 5.56 -7.64 8.46
N ILE A 134 4.43 -6.93 8.46
CA ILE A 134 4.41 -5.47 8.23
C ILE A 134 5.13 -4.73 9.36
N GLU A 135 4.92 -5.11 10.62
CA GLU A 135 5.61 -4.51 11.76
C GLU A 135 7.13 -4.64 11.62
N ALA A 136 7.61 -5.85 11.38
CA ALA A 136 9.04 -6.11 11.18
C ALA A 136 9.62 -5.38 9.96
N ALA A 137 8.86 -5.29 8.86
CA ALA A 137 9.26 -4.51 7.70
C ALA A 137 9.33 -3.01 8.00
N MET A 138 8.34 -2.47 8.73
CA MET A 138 8.31 -1.07 9.14
C MET A 138 9.50 -0.71 10.03
N ASP A 139 9.85 -1.54 11.01
CA ASP A 139 11.01 -1.31 11.87
C ASP A 139 12.31 -1.21 11.04
N ALA A 140 12.48 -2.11 10.07
CA ALA A 140 13.63 -2.09 9.16
C ALA A 140 13.61 -0.87 8.22
N ILE A 141 12.46 -0.50 7.68
CA ILE A 141 12.30 0.65 6.78
C ILE A 141 12.59 1.95 7.51
N LEU A 142 12.06 2.13 8.72
CA LEU A 142 12.31 3.30 9.56
C LEU A 142 13.79 3.46 9.95
N ALA A 143 14.59 2.40 9.88
CA ALA A 143 16.04 2.44 10.10
C ALA A 143 16.84 2.79 8.83
N MET A 144 16.22 2.86 7.66
CA MET A 144 16.90 3.20 6.41
C MET A 144 17.32 4.69 6.38
N PRO A 145 18.55 5.01 5.96
CA PRO A 145 19.09 6.38 6.06
C PRO A 145 18.37 7.40 5.17
N PHE A 146 17.68 6.97 4.13
CA PHE A 146 16.91 7.85 3.24
C PHE A 146 15.48 8.14 3.73
N VAL A 147 15.02 7.51 4.82
CA VAL A 147 13.65 7.67 5.33
C VAL A 147 13.57 8.82 6.33
N ASP A 148 12.75 9.80 6.02
CA ASP A 148 12.36 10.82 6.98
C ASP A 148 11.25 10.26 7.90
N ARG A 149 11.63 9.92 9.12
CA ARG A 149 10.75 9.27 10.10
C ARG A 149 9.55 10.13 10.52
N ASP A 150 9.66 11.44 10.39
CA ASP A 150 8.58 12.37 10.71
C ASP A 150 7.56 12.53 9.57
N ARG A 151 7.86 11.98 8.39
CA ARG A 151 7.02 12.07 7.19
C ARG A 151 6.79 10.70 6.54
N VAL A 152 6.35 9.73 7.35
CA VAL A 152 6.01 8.38 6.89
C VAL A 152 4.50 8.22 6.79
N ILE A 153 4.04 7.68 5.66
CA ILE A 153 2.66 7.22 5.47
C ILE A 153 2.64 5.75 5.10
N ILE A 154 1.56 5.08 5.43
CA ILE A 154 1.34 3.68 5.06
C ILE A 154 0.14 3.57 4.12
N GLY A 155 0.21 2.65 3.18
CA GLY A 155 -0.92 2.36 2.31
C GLY A 155 -0.84 0.95 1.75
N GLY A 156 -1.85 0.59 0.97
CA GLY A 156 -1.85 -0.70 0.32
C GLY A 156 -3.07 -0.94 -0.55
N GLN A 157 -3.03 -2.02 -1.30
CA GLN A 157 -4.09 -2.45 -2.19
C GLN A 157 -4.68 -3.77 -1.71
N SER A 158 -6.03 -3.92 -1.75
CA SER A 158 -6.70 -5.17 -1.40
C SER A 158 -6.37 -5.59 0.05
N ARG A 159 -5.84 -6.80 0.29
CA ARG A 159 -5.35 -7.19 1.63
C ARG A 159 -4.33 -6.21 2.21
N GLY A 160 -3.47 -5.64 1.37
CA GLY A 160 -2.52 -4.61 1.81
C GLY A 160 -3.21 -3.35 2.32
N GLY A 161 -4.34 -2.95 1.73
CA GLY A 161 -5.12 -1.78 2.14
C GLY A 161 -5.70 -1.95 3.55
N ILE A 162 -6.44 -3.05 3.80
CA ILE A 162 -7.01 -3.33 5.12
C ILE A 162 -5.94 -3.55 6.19
N LEU A 163 -4.82 -4.21 5.85
CA LEU A 163 -3.70 -4.39 6.77
C LEU A 163 -3.03 -3.06 7.12
N SER A 164 -2.89 -2.13 6.15
CA SER A 164 -2.33 -0.79 6.41
C SER A 164 -3.21 0.01 7.37
N VAL A 165 -4.54 -0.06 7.22
CA VAL A 165 -5.48 0.55 8.17
C VAL A 165 -5.35 -0.10 9.55
N ALA A 166 -5.33 -1.43 9.64
CA ALA A 166 -5.20 -2.14 10.92
C ALA A 166 -3.86 -1.84 11.61
N TYR A 167 -2.74 -1.81 10.86
CA TYR A 167 -1.42 -1.46 11.37
C TYR A 167 -1.37 -0.05 11.95
N ALA A 168 -2.02 0.92 11.30
CA ALA A 168 -2.05 2.29 11.78
C ALA A 168 -2.66 2.41 13.19
N GLY A 169 -3.61 1.55 13.54
CA GLY A 169 -4.16 1.49 14.89
C GLY A 169 -3.25 0.78 15.90
N GLN A 170 -2.25 0.00 15.45
CA GLN A 170 -1.26 -0.64 16.32
C GLN A 170 -0.07 0.29 16.65
N ARG A 171 0.34 1.10 15.66
CA ARG A 171 1.51 2.01 15.72
C ARG A 171 1.15 3.41 15.24
N PRO A 172 0.15 4.08 15.86
CA PRO A 172 -0.37 5.36 15.37
C PRO A 172 0.68 6.48 15.36
N GLU A 173 1.65 6.42 16.26
CA GLU A 173 2.71 7.40 16.42
C GLU A 173 3.73 7.43 15.28
N GLN A 174 3.84 6.35 14.52
CA GLN A 174 4.81 6.22 13.43
C GLN A 174 4.34 6.85 12.13
N LEU A 175 3.06 7.26 12.03
CA LEU A 175 2.42 7.54 10.76
C LEU A 175 1.80 8.94 10.71
N LYS A 176 1.97 9.60 9.55
CA LYS A 176 1.32 10.88 9.21
C LYS A 176 0.11 10.73 8.28
N GLY A 177 -0.17 9.51 7.81
CA GLY A 177 -1.32 9.27 6.95
C GLY A 177 -1.48 7.80 6.59
N VAL A 178 -2.69 7.43 6.16
CA VAL A 178 -3.07 6.08 5.76
C VAL A 178 -3.86 6.12 4.47
N ILE A 179 -3.43 5.32 3.48
CA ILE A 179 -4.07 5.24 2.16
C ILE A 179 -4.59 3.81 1.94
N ASN A 180 -5.89 3.68 1.78
CA ASN A 180 -6.55 2.39 1.55
C ASN A 180 -7.11 2.31 0.12
N PHE A 181 -6.42 1.59 -0.77
CA PHE A 181 -6.92 1.27 -2.10
C PHE A 181 -7.67 -0.06 -2.09
N VAL A 182 -8.97 -0.01 -2.33
CA VAL A 182 -9.86 -1.18 -2.48
C VAL A 182 -9.60 -2.27 -1.44
N GLY A 183 -9.41 -1.85 -0.19
CA GLY A 183 -9.00 -2.74 0.90
C GLY A 183 -10.07 -3.72 1.32
N GLY A 184 -9.63 -4.92 1.66
CA GLY A 184 -10.46 -5.98 2.21
C GLY A 184 -9.62 -7.24 2.41
N TRP A 185 -10.07 -8.11 3.32
CA TRP A 185 -9.39 -9.37 3.64
C TRP A 185 -10.06 -10.58 2.99
N LEU A 186 -11.38 -10.70 3.18
CA LEU A 186 -12.22 -11.70 2.53
C LEU A 186 -13.14 -11.03 1.52
N GLY A 187 -13.21 -11.57 0.31
CA GLY A 187 -14.20 -11.16 -0.69
C GLY A 187 -15.62 -11.60 -0.30
N ILE A 188 -16.63 -10.91 -0.85
CA ILE A 188 -18.05 -11.15 -0.57
C ILE A 188 -18.55 -12.57 -0.87
N GLY A 189 -17.79 -13.38 -1.60
CA GLY A 189 -18.07 -14.81 -1.79
C GLY A 189 -17.93 -15.64 -0.50
N CYS A 190 -17.33 -15.10 0.58
CA CYS A 190 -17.27 -15.72 1.89
C CYS A 190 -18.42 -15.21 2.77
N PRO A 191 -19.22 -16.09 3.39
CA PRO A 191 -20.33 -15.69 4.26
C PRO A 191 -19.89 -14.80 5.45
N THR A 192 -18.65 -14.97 5.90
CA THR A 192 -18.06 -14.22 7.03
C THR A 192 -17.33 -12.96 6.60
N ALA A 193 -17.37 -12.57 5.32
CA ALA A 193 -16.58 -11.45 4.79
C ALA A 193 -16.83 -10.14 5.54
N SER A 194 -18.11 -9.76 5.76
CA SER A 194 -18.44 -8.52 6.48
C SER A 194 -17.90 -8.52 7.90
N THR A 195 -18.14 -9.59 8.67
CA THR A 195 -17.67 -9.70 10.05
C THR A 195 -16.15 -9.61 10.17
N ILE A 196 -15.42 -10.33 9.31
CA ILE A 196 -13.96 -10.37 9.36
C ILE A 196 -13.34 -9.04 8.88
N ASN A 197 -13.86 -8.47 7.79
CA ASN A 197 -13.35 -7.20 7.28
C ASN A 197 -13.61 -6.06 8.26
N GLN A 198 -14.80 -5.96 8.83
CA GLN A 198 -15.12 -4.97 9.84
C GLN A 198 -14.24 -5.10 11.08
N ALA A 199 -14.06 -6.32 11.60
CA ALA A 199 -13.19 -6.56 12.74
C ALA A 199 -11.74 -6.10 12.51
N LEU A 200 -11.21 -6.29 11.31
CA LEU A 200 -9.87 -5.83 10.95
C LEU A 200 -9.81 -4.31 10.77
N PHE A 201 -10.77 -3.70 10.09
CA PHE A 201 -10.81 -2.25 9.91
C PHE A 201 -10.99 -1.50 11.25
N GLN A 202 -11.82 -2.02 12.16
CA GLN A 202 -12.03 -1.46 13.49
C GLN A 202 -10.74 -1.41 14.33
N ARG A 203 -9.78 -2.32 14.09
CA ARG A 203 -8.44 -2.24 14.73
C ARG A 203 -7.73 -0.92 14.39
N GLY A 204 -7.92 -0.42 13.17
CA GLY A 204 -7.36 0.84 12.70
C GLY A 204 -7.98 2.09 13.29
N ALA A 205 -9.14 1.98 13.93
CA ALA A 205 -9.85 3.14 14.50
C ALA A 205 -9.10 3.84 15.66
N ARG A 206 -8.08 3.19 16.22
CA ARG A 206 -7.18 3.81 17.21
C ARG A 206 -6.22 4.83 16.60
N TYR A 207 -6.05 4.85 15.27
CA TYR A 207 -5.29 5.87 14.58
C TYR A 207 -6.06 7.21 14.63
N LEU A 208 -5.48 8.24 15.23
CA LEU A 208 -6.15 9.52 15.48
C LEU A 208 -6.11 10.47 14.28
N GLY A 209 -5.25 10.21 13.31
CA GLY A 209 -5.15 10.98 12.06
C GLY A 209 -6.22 10.58 11.04
N ASP A 210 -6.32 11.36 9.97
CA ASP A 210 -7.23 11.04 8.87
C ASP A 210 -6.70 9.90 8.01
N THR A 211 -7.63 9.10 7.48
CA THR A 211 -7.38 8.06 6.48
C THR A 211 -8.10 8.39 5.18
N ILE A 212 -7.54 7.98 4.04
CA ILE A 212 -8.22 8.11 2.74
C ILE A 212 -8.52 6.73 2.15
N TRP A 213 -9.76 6.51 1.76
CA TRP A 213 -10.28 5.25 1.24
C TRP A 213 -10.73 5.45 -0.21
N LEU A 214 -10.09 4.73 -1.13
CA LEU A 214 -10.24 4.90 -2.57
C LEU A 214 -10.75 3.58 -3.18
N TYR A 215 -12.00 3.57 -3.66
CA TYR A 215 -12.67 2.37 -4.15
C TYR A 215 -13.26 2.58 -5.54
N GLY A 216 -13.04 1.61 -6.43
CA GLY A 216 -13.63 1.59 -7.77
C GLY A 216 -14.92 0.76 -7.81
N ALA A 217 -15.93 1.26 -8.51
CA ALA A 217 -17.12 0.47 -8.82
C ALA A 217 -16.76 -0.77 -9.65
N GLY A 218 -17.58 -1.80 -9.61
CA GLY A 218 -17.32 -3.05 -10.35
C GLY A 218 -16.15 -3.86 -9.80
N ASP A 219 -15.77 -3.66 -8.54
CA ASP A 219 -14.81 -4.53 -7.85
C ASP A 219 -15.45 -5.90 -7.61
N PRO A 220 -14.89 -7.02 -8.16
CA PRO A 220 -15.48 -8.34 -8.01
C PRO A 220 -15.30 -8.95 -6.62
N PHE A 221 -14.44 -8.38 -5.78
CA PHE A 221 -14.14 -8.86 -4.42
C PHE A 221 -14.83 -8.02 -3.36
N TYR A 222 -14.80 -6.69 -3.54
CA TYR A 222 -15.30 -5.71 -2.56
C TYR A 222 -16.20 -4.67 -3.24
N PRO A 223 -17.46 -5.02 -3.54
CA PRO A 223 -18.43 -4.06 -4.07
C PRO A 223 -18.55 -2.81 -3.21
N LEU A 224 -18.91 -1.68 -3.82
CA LEU A 224 -18.96 -0.40 -3.12
C LEU A 224 -19.86 -0.44 -1.87
N SER A 225 -21.02 -1.08 -1.92
CA SER A 225 -21.92 -1.21 -0.76
C SER A 225 -21.23 -1.90 0.43
N HIS A 226 -20.58 -3.06 0.18
CA HIS A 226 -19.81 -3.78 1.19
C HIS A 226 -18.67 -2.92 1.75
N SER A 227 -17.97 -2.17 0.89
CA SER A 227 -16.85 -1.32 1.28
C SER A 227 -17.30 -0.10 2.08
N GLN A 228 -18.46 0.48 1.76
CA GLN A 228 -19.09 1.55 2.51
C GLN A 228 -19.55 1.10 3.91
N GLU A 229 -20.10 -0.11 4.01
CA GLU A 229 -20.46 -0.73 5.31
C GLU A 229 -19.22 -0.94 6.19
N ASN A 230 -18.10 -1.41 5.61
CA ASN A 230 -16.83 -1.55 6.31
C ASN A 230 -16.29 -0.19 6.78
N PHE A 231 -16.38 0.85 5.96
CA PHE A 231 -15.99 2.20 6.33
C PHE A 231 -16.88 2.77 7.45
N ALA A 232 -18.20 2.55 7.38
CA ALA A 232 -19.12 2.94 8.43
C ALA A 232 -18.81 2.25 9.77
N ALA A 233 -18.47 0.95 9.74
CA ALA A 233 -18.04 0.22 10.94
C ALA A 233 -16.72 0.74 11.52
N PHE A 234 -15.76 1.14 10.67
CA PHE A 234 -14.53 1.81 11.07
C PHE A 234 -14.81 3.15 11.74
N GLN A 235 -15.69 3.98 11.16
CA GLN A 235 -16.08 5.27 11.74
C GLN A 235 -16.83 5.10 13.07
N ALA A 236 -17.76 4.13 13.16
CA ALA A 236 -18.48 3.84 14.38
C ALA A 236 -17.55 3.40 15.53
N ALA A 237 -16.39 2.82 15.23
CA ALA A 237 -15.34 2.51 16.19
C ALA A 237 -14.43 3.70 16.54
N GLY A 238 -14.69 4.90 15.99
CA GLY A 238 -13.93 6.14 16.27
C GLY A 238 -12.90 6.49 15.18
N GLY A 239 -12.80 5.70 14.12
CA GLY A 239 -11.88 5.97 13.02
C GLY A 239 -12.26 7.21 12.21
N LYS A 240 -11.24 7.96 11.73
CA LYS A 240 -11.41 9.19 10.96
C LYS A 240 -10.93 9.02 9.53
N GLY A 241 -11.64 9.63 8.59
CA GLY A 241 -11.23 9.60 7.19
C GLY A 241 -12.34 9.94 6.21
N ALA A 242 -12.02 9.82 4.92
CA ALA A 242 -12.93 10.06 3.82
C ALA A 242 -12.97 8.86 2.87
N PHE A 243 -14.17 8.45 2.48
CA PHE A 243 -14.40 7.40 1.50
C PHE A 243 -14.73 8.03 0.13
N HIS A 244 -14.00 7.60 -0.89
CA HIS A 244 -14.18 8.05 -2.26
C HIS A 244 -14.47 6.86 -3.18
N ALA A 245 -15.59 6.93 -3.88
CA ALA A 245 -16.00 5.98 -4.89
C ALA A 245 -15.72 6.55 -6.29
N PHE A 246 -15.15 5.71 -7.15
CA PHE A 246 -14.82 6.07 -8.53
C PHE A 246 -15.57 5.17 -9.52
N PRO A 247 -15.82 5.65 -10.75
CA PRO A 247 -16.19 4.78 -11.85
C PRO A 247 -15.17 3.64 -12.02
N PRO A 248 -15.57 2.48 -12.56
CA PRO A 248 -14.65 1.36 -12.72
C PRO A 248 -13.61 1.69 -13.79
N PRO A 249 -12.29 1.71 -13.47
CA PRO A 249 -11.30 1.78 -14.52
C PRO A 249 -11.34 0.48 -15.33
N GLU A 250 -11.51 0.57 -16.65
CA GLU A 250 -11.60 -0.58 -17.55
C GLU A 250 -12.53 -1.71 -17.03
N SER A 251 -13.69 -1.36 -16.50
CA SER A 251 -14.69 -2.29 -15.95
C SER A 251 -14.30 -3.09 -14.70
N ASN A 252 -13.14 -2.83 -14.07
CA ASN A 252 -12.69 -3.53 -12.87
C ASN A 252 -12.15 -2.57 -11.80
N GLY A 253 -13.00 -2.21 -10.85
CA GLY A 253 -12.65 -1.29 -9.76
C GLY A 253 -11.49 -1.76 -8.87
N HIS A 254 -11.21 -3.07 -8.82
CA HIS A 254 -10.09 -3.62 -8.04
C HIS A 254 -8.72 -3.18 -8.54
N ARG A 255 -8.64 -2.71 -9.79
CA ARG A 255 -7.41 -2.22 -10.42
C ARG A 255 -7.15 -0.72 -10.22
N LEU A 256 -7.97 -0.02 -9.44
CA LEU A 256 -7.96 1.44 -9.26
C LEU A 256 -6.56 2.03 -9.03
N VAL A 257 -5.72 1.36 -8.23
CA VAL A 257 -4.36 1.84 -7.91
C VAL A 257 -3.47 2.05 -9.15
N ALA A 258 -3.74 1.34 -10.24
CA ALA A 258 -2.97 1.44 -11.48
C ALA A 258 -3.32 2.67 -12.34
N TYR A 259 -4.33 3.46 -11.96
CA TYR A 259 -4.87 4.57 -12.75
C TYR A 259 -4.76 5.91 -12.01
N PRO A 260 -3.56 6.52 -11.92
CA PRO A 260 -3.34 7.78 -11.20
C PRO A 260 -4.26 8.92 -11.65
N ASP A 261 -4.58 9.01 -12.92
CA ASP A 261 -5.46 10.06 -13.47
C ASP A 261 -6.84 10.09 -12.80
N VAL A 262 -7.26 8.98 -12.19
CA VAL A 262 -8.55 8.87 -11.51
C VAL A 262 -8.49 9.43 -10.09
N TRP A 263 -7.40 9.18 -9.36
CA TRP A 263 -7.32 9.45 -7.93
C TRP A 263 -6.27 10.49 -7.51
N ALA A 264 -5.34 10.89 -8.41
CA ALA A 264 -4.19 11.72 -8.07
C ALA A 264 -4.58 13.04 -7.38
N SER A 265 -5.54 13.79 -7.93
CA SER A 265 -5.96 15.07 -7.37
C SER A 265 -6.54 14.95 -5.96
N LEU A 266 -7.33 13.90 -5.68
CA LEU A 266 -7.86 13.64 -4.35
C LEU A 266 -6.76 13.27 -3.36
N LEU A 267 -5.78 12.47 -3.80
CA LEU A 267 -4.66 12.07 -2.96
C LEU A 267 -3.73 13.26 -2.67
N GLU A 268 -3.47 14.14 -3.63
CA GLU A 268 -2.74 15.39 -3.40
C GLU A 268 -3.45 16.27 -2.36
N GLY A 269 -4.76 16.44 -2.50
CA GLY A 269 -5.58 17.16 -1.51
C GLY A 269 -5.47 16.55 -0.11
N TYR A 270 -5.44 15.23 -0.01
CA TYR A 270 -5.24 14.51 1.24
C TYR A 270 -3.85 14.79 1.81
N LEU A 271 -2.77 14.63 1.05
CA LEU A 271 -1.40 14.89 1.49
C LEU A 271 -1.24 16.34 1.99
N LYS A 272 -1.81 17.31 1.26
CA LYS A 272 -1.79 18.73 1.65
C LYS A 272 -2.47 18.97 3.01
N ARG A 273 -3.63 18.36 3.26
CA ARG A 273 -4.32 18.45 4.56
C ARG A 273 -3.51 17.84 5.71
N GLN A 274 -2.68 16.82 5.43
CA GLN A 274 -1.77 16.24 6.40
C GLN A 274 -0.48 17.05 6.59
N GLY A 275 -0.31 18.19 5.92
CA GLY A 275 0.94 18.97 5.95
C GLY A 275 2.11 18.28 5.25
N LEU A 276 1.82 17.38 4.31
CA LEU A 276 2.80 16.55 3.61
C LEU A 276 3.09 17.10 2.20
N PRO A 277 4.30 16.88 1.66
CA PRO A 277 4.68 17.37 0.34
C PRO A 277 3.78 16.84 -0.79
N THR A 278 3.39 17.74 -1.70
CA THR A 278 2.62 17.44 -2.92
C THR A 278 3.43 17.63 -4.20
N GLY A 279 4.70 18.05 -4.08
CA GLY A 279 5.58 18.30 -5.23
C GLY A 279 5.41 19.67 -5.88
N GLU A 280 4.49 20.49 -5.40
CA GLU A 280 4.41 21.91 -5.77
C GLU A 280 5.59 22.65 -5.12
N ARG A 281 6.50 23.18 -5.94
CA ARG A 281 7.53 24.15 -5.55
C ARG A 281 7.09 25.54 -5.99
#